data_5b70fe383b57075acab2e52cd8792e4f
#
_entry.id   5b70fe383b57075acab2e52cd8792e4f
#
_cell.length_a   1.000
_cell.length_b   1.000
_cell.length_c   1.000
_cell.angle_alpha   90.00
_cell.angle_beta   90.00
_cell.angle_gamma   90.00
#
_symmetry.space_group_name_H-M   'P 1'
#
loop_
_entity.id
_entity.type
_entity.pdbx_description
1 polymer ?
#
loop_
_entity_poly.entity_id
_entity_poly.type
_entity_poly.pdbx_seq_one_letter_code
_entity_poly.pdbx_strand_id
1 'polypeptide(L)'
;RDRVIFPIINLSGRTVGFGARALRPDDEPKYLNSPETPIYHKSSVLYGLNWTRDEVRQGDCAIVVEGYMDLLSIVQAGVAPVVATSGTALTEQHCRILARYAQRAVLLFDGDAAITKKFDRWFERPTARSYQGNLVNDQTRNI
;
A
#
# COMPACT_ATOMS: atom_id res chain seq x y z
N ARG A 1 17.67 -14.11 11.10
CA ARG A 1 17.16 -14.51 12.43
C ARG A 1 16.58 -13.28 13.10
N ASP A 2 15.71 -13.46 14.09
CA ASP A 2 15.13 -12.37 14.93
C ASP A 2 14.38 -11.31 14.11
N ARG A 3 13.36 -11.73 13.35
CA ARG A 3 12.55 -10.83 12.52
C ARG A 3 11.06 -11.07 12.75
N VAL A 4 10.30 -9.99 12.71
CA VAL A 4 8.84 -10.05 12.56
C VAL A 4 8.53 -10.44 11.12
N ILE A 5 7.64 -11.40 10.93
CA ILE A 5 7.24 -11.91 9.61
C ILE A 5 5.84 -11.41 9.28
N PHE A 6 5.69 -10.89 8.06
CA PHE A 6 4.43 -10.43 7.48
C PHE A 6 4.04 -11.36 6.34
N PRO A 7 3.09 -12.30 6.51
CA PRO A 7 2.60 -13.10 5.41
C PRO A 7 1.93 -12.22 4.36
N ILE A 8 2.35 -12.34 3.11
CA ILE A 8 1.75 -11.64 1.98
C ILE A 8 0.68 -12.55 1.40
N ILE A 9 -0.58 -12.12 1.53
CA ILE A 9 -1.75 -12.92 1.18
C ILE A 9 -2.41 -12.28 -0.05
N ASN A 10 -2.69 -13.08 -1.07
CA ASN A 10 -3.39 -12.64 -2.26
C ASN A 10 -4.90 -12.52 -2.02
N LEU A 11 -5.64 -11.99 -3.01
CA LEU A 11 -7.09 -11.80 -2.92
C LEU A 11 -7.89 -13.10 -2.78
N SER A 12 -7.28 -14.25 -3.09
CA SER A 12 -7.88 -15.59 -2.87
C SER A 12 -7.60 -16.15 -1.48
N GLY A 13 -6.96 -15.39 -0.59
CA GLY A 13 -6.63 -15.83 0.77
C GLY A 13 -5.41 -16.75 0.89
N ARG A 14 -4.61 -16.89 -0.17
CA ARG A 14 -3.40 -17.74 -0.17
C ARG A 14 -2.17 -16.91 0.12
N THR A 15 -1.28 -17.42 0.98
CA THR A 15 0.04 -16.83 1.18
C THR A 15 0.89 -17.04 -0.07
N VAL A 16 1.38 -15.96 -0.65
CA VAL A 16 2.19 -15.96 -1.89
C VAL A 16 3.64 -15.53 -1.65
N GLY A 17 3.92 -14.91 -0.50
CA GLY A 17 5.24 -14.46 -0.11
C GLY A 17 5.28 -14.00 1.33
N PHE A 18 6.42 -13.49 1.75
CA PHE A 18 6.64 -12.98 3.09
C PHE A 18 7.43 -11.68 3.04
N GLY A 19 7.04 -10.72 3.87
CA GLY A 19 7.87 -9.61 4.30
C GLY A 19 8.50 -9.94 5.65
N ALA A 20 9.62 -9.34 5.98
CA ALA A 20 10.26 -9.48 7.27
C ALA A 20 10.91 -8.18 7.70
N ARG A 21 10.80 -7.83 8.99
CA ARG A 21 11.45 -6.67 9.60
C ARG A 21 12.37 -7.13 10.71
N ALA A 22 13.60 -6.62 10.72
CA ALA A 22 14.54 -6.85 11.81
C ALA A 22 13.99 -6.33 13.15
N LEU A 23 14.16 -7.11 14.22
CA LEU A 23 13.79 -6.72 15.56
C LEU A 23 14.84 -5.80 16.21
N ARG A 24 16.11 -5.99 15.83
CA ARG A 24 17.20 -5.18 16.34
C ARG A 24 17.53 -4.05 15.39
N PRO A 25 17.86 -2.84 15.89
CA PRO A 25 18.19 -1.70 15.03
C PRO A 25 19.40 -1.94 14.13
N ASP A 26 20.39 -2.73 14.61
CA ASP A 26 21.66 -2.99 13.94
C ASP A 26 21.61 -4.15 12.93
N ASP A 27 20.48 -4.86 12.86
CA ASP A 27 20.30 -5.97 11.92
C ASP A 27 19.97 -5.46 10.52
N GLU A 28 20.90 -5.64 9.59
CA GLU A 28 20.72 -5.29 8.20
C GLU A 28 20.38 -6.52 7.31
N PRO A 29 19.60 -6.32 6.26
CA PRO A 29 18.81 -5.14 5.97
C PRO A 29 17.59 -5.05 6.90
N LYS A 30 17.16 -3.82 7.23
CA LYS A 30 16.01 -3.55 8.10
C LYS A 30 14.74 -4.29 7.63
N TYR A 31 14.51 -4.34 6.32
CA TYR A 31 13.41 -5.08 5.70
C TYR A 31 13.92 -6.07 4.66
N LEU A 32 13.27 -7.23 4.61
CA LEU A 32 13.43 -8.24 3.58
C LEU A 32 12.06 -8.59 3.01
N ASN A 33 12.01 -8.84 1.71
CA ASN A 33 10.82 -9.37 1.04
C ASN A 33 11.19 -10.62 0.25
N SER A 34 10.24 -11.54 0.11
CA SER A 34 10.36 -12.65 -0.82
C SER A 34 10.76 -12.16 -2.22
N PRO A 35 11.60 -12.90 -2.93
CA PRO A 35 11.89 -12.59 -4.34
C PRO A 35 10.63 -12.75 -5.21
N GLU A 36 10.68 -12.24 -6.42
CA GLU A 36 9.68 -12.51 -7.45
C GLU A 36 9.58 -14.02 -7.71
N THR A 37 8.36 -14.53 -7.84
CA THR A 37 8.08 -15.93 -8.16
C THR A 37 6.89 -16.00 -9.13
N PRO A 38 6.60 -17.16 -9.76
CA PRO A 38 5.42 -17.31 -10.61
C PRO A 38 4.09 -17.00 -9.91
N ILE A 39 4.04 -17.05 -8.59
CA ILE A 39 2.84 -16.77 -7.79
C ILE A 39 2.90 -15.44 -7.03
N TYR A 40 4.03 -14.74 -7.03
CA TYR A 40 4.23 -13.49 -6.32
C TYR A 40 4.96 -12.46 -7.16
N HIS A 41 4.25 -11.42 -7.56
CA HIS A 41 4.78 -10.26 -8.26
C HIS A 41 4.52 -9.01 -7.41
N LYS A 42 5.58 -8.40 -6.89
CA LYS A 42 5.49 -7.20 -6.03
C LYS A 42 4.69 -6.08 -6.67
N SER A 43 4.80 -5.93 -7.98
CA SER A 43 4.10 -4.93 -8.76
C SER A 43 2.59 -5.12 -8.86
N SER A 44 2.06 -6.28 -8.45
CA SER A 44 0.66 -6.65 -8.57
C SER A 44 0.01 -7.09 -7.26
N VAL A 45 0.71 -6.97 -6.14
CA VAL A 45 0.17 -7.32 -4.81
C VAL A 45 0.20 -6.10 -3.92
N LEU A 46 -0.96 -5.75 -3.38
CA LEU A 46 -1.12 -4.74 -2.33
C LEU A 46 -1.33 -5.46 -1.00
N TYR A 47 -0.38 -5.25 -0.08
CA TYR A 47 -0.48 -5.81 1.26
C TYR A 47 -1.67 -5.23 2.01
N GLY A 48 -2.43 -6.07 2.67
CA GLY A 48 -3.63 -5.68 3.40
C GLY A 48 -4.92 -5.73 2.58
N LEU A 49 -4.88 -5.62 1.26
CA LEU A 49 -6.10 -5.55 0.43
C LEU A 49 -7.00 -6.80 0.58
N ASN A 50 -6.43 -7.96 0.86
CA ASN A 50 -7.19 -9.19 1.07
C ASN A 50 -8.18 -9.13 2.25
N TRP A 51 -7.91 -8.30 3.26
CA TRP A 51 -8.71 -8.13 4.47
C TRP A 51 -9.31 -6.73 4.65
N THR A 52 -8.85 -5.73 3.88
CA THR A 52 -9.41 -4.36 3.91
C THR A 52 -10.30 -4.02 2.71
N ARG A 53 -10.44 -4.95 1.76
CA ARG A 53 -11.14 -4.68 0.48
C ARG A 53 -12.60 -4.28 0.65
N ASP A 54 -13.27 -4.80 1.66
CA ASP A 54 -14.69 -4.52 1.87
C ASP A 54 -14.86 -3.11 2.45
N GLU A 55 -13.98 -2.68 3.34
CA GLU A 55 -13.90 -1.31 3.86
C GLU A 55 -13.51 -0.32 2.77
N VAL A 56 -12.54 -0.69 1.92
CA VAL A 56 -12.16 0.11 0.74
C VAL A 56 -13.36 0.32 -0.18
N ARG A 57 -14.12 -0.75 -0.44
CA ARG A 57 -15.31 -0.70 -1.30
C ARG A 57 -16.44 0.12 -0.69
N GLN A 58 -16.73 -0.08 0.61
CA GLN A 58 -17.79 0.65 1.32
C GLN A 58 -17.49 2.14 1.41
N GLY A 59 -16.24 2.51 1.67
CA GLY A 59 -15.79 3.90 1.76
C GLY A 59 -15.55 4.55 0.38
N ASP A 60 -15.55 3.77 -0.69
CA ASP A 60 -15.17 4.20 -2.05
C ASP A 60 -13.83 4.95 -2.06
N CYS A 61 -12.92 4.52 -1.18
CA CYS A 61 -11.64 5.17 -0.97
C CYS A 61 -10.61 4.17 -0.43
N ALA A 62 -9.38 4.19 -0.96
CA ALA A 62 -8.25 3.46 -0.44
C ALA A 62 -7.18 4.42 0.09
N ILE A 63 -6.63 4.15 1.26
CA ILE A 63 -5.43 4.83 1.76
C ILE A 63 -4.23 3.95 1.39
N VAL A 64 -3.29 4.49 0.66
CA VAL A 64 -2.11 3.77 0.19
C VAL A 64 -0.89 4.28 0.93
N VAL A 65 -0.18 3.37 1.60
CA VAL A 65 1.06 3.63 2.34
C VAL A 65 2.23 2.83 1.77
N GLU A 66 3.45 3.10 2.21
CA GLU A 66 4.63 2.42 1.69
C GLU A 66 4.90 1.10 2.38
N GLY A 67 4.79 1.03 3.69
CA GLY A 67 5.30 -0.07 4.51
C GLY A 67 4.27 -0.86 5.28
N TYR A 68 4.69 -2.04 5.73
CA TYR A 68 3.89 -2.92 6.58
C TYR A 68 3.50 -2.25 7.90
N MET A 69 4.47 -1.56 8.53
CA MET A 69 4.26 -0.94 9.85
C MET A 69 3.34 0.27 9.76
N ASP A 70 3.41 1.04 8.67
CA ASP A 70 2.54 2.19 8.44
C ASP A 70 1.09 1.72 8.36
N LEU A 71 0.84 0.68 7.55
CA LEU A 71 -0.46 0.06 7.44
C LEU A 71 -0.98 -0.42 8.79
N LEU A 72 -0.17 -1.19 9.53
CA LEU A 72 -0.59 -1.75 10.82
C LEU A 72 -0.88 -0.66 11.84
N SER A 73 -0.07 0.42 11.88
CA SER A 73 -0.29 1.55 12.79
C SER A 73 -1.61 2.28 12.50
N ILE A 74 -1.92 2.50 11.23
CA ILE A 74 -3.15 3.17 10.80
C ILE A 74 -4.38 2.29 11.11
N VAL A 75 -4.30 1.00 10.82
CA VAL A 75 -5.38 0.05 11.13
C VAL A 75 -5.59 -0.08 12.64
N GLN A 76 -4.51 -0.10 13.43
CA GLN A 76 -4.59 -0.12 14.89
C GLN A 76 -5.24 1.16 15.45
N ALA A 77 -5.10 2.29 14.76
CA ALA A 77 -5.80 3.53 15.10
C ALA A 77 -7.28 3.55 14.67
N GLY A 78 -7.80 2.45 14.13
CA GLY A 78 -9.21 2.31 13.75
C GLY A 78 -9.54 2.74 12.31
N VAL A 79 -8.53 3.03 11.48
CA VAL A 79 -8.74 3.40 10.08
C VAL A 79 -8.55 2.16 9.20
N ALA A 80 -9.64 1.64 8.63
CA ALA A 80 -9.67 0.34 7.99
C ALA A 80 -9.28 0.32 6.48
N PRO A 81 -9.63 1.30 5.61
CA PRO A 81 -9.42 1.18 4.17
C PRO A 81 -7.96 1.44 3.75
N VAL A 82 -7.00 0.73 4.34
CA VAL A 82 -5.55 0.95 4.14
C VAL A 82 -4.92 -0.22 3.40
N VAL A 83 -4.03 0.08 2.46
CA VAL A 83 -3.20 -0.90 1.74
C VAL A 83 -1.76 -0.42 1.66
N ALA A 84 -0.80 -1.34 1.53
CA ALA A 84 0.61 -0.98 1.40
C ALA A 84 1.25 -1.58 0.14
N THR A 85 2.20 -0.83 -0.45
CA THR A 85 3.02 -1.29 -1.59
C THR A 85 4.17 -2.20 -1.16
N SER A 86 4.52 -2.18 0.14
CA SER A 86 5.41 -3.13 0.82
C SER A 86 6.78 -3.31 0.18
N GLY A 87 7.52 -2.20 0.04
CA GLY A 87 8.90 -2.19 -0.41
C GLY A 87 9.07 -2.20 -1.93
N THR A 88 8.03 -1.81 -2.66
CA THR A 88 8.11 -1.43 -4.07
C THR A 88 7.43 -0.09 -4.30
N ALA A 89 7.82 0.62 -5.34
CA ALA A 89 7.11 1.83 -5.74
C ALA A 89 5.68 1.52 -6.17
N LEU A 90 4.76 2.47 -6.01
CA LEU A 90 3.41 2.34 -6.54
C LEU A 90 3.46 2.16 -8.06
N THR A 91 2.80 1.13 -8.57
CA THR A 91 2.78 0.76 -9.99
C THR A 91 1.41 1.02 -10.62
N GLU A 92 1.38 1.10 -11.96
CA GLU A 92 0.13 1.16 -12.70
C GLU A 92 -0.77 -0.06 -12.40
N GLN A 93 -0.16 -1.23 -12.20
CA GLN A 93 -0.89 -2.46 -11.87
C GLN A 93 -1.56 -2.37 -10.49
N HIS A 94 -0.89 -1.80 -9.48
CA HIS A 94 -1.50 -1.50 -8.18
C HIS A 94 -2.71 -0.60 -8.33
N CYS A 95 -2.59 0.47 -9.13
CA CYS A 95 -3.68 1.39 -9.39
C CYS A 95 -4.86 0.71 -10.11
N ARG A 96 -4.59 -0.14 -11.10
CA ARG A 96 -5.63 -0.92 -11.78
C ARG A 96 -6.35 -1.89 -10.85
N ILE A 97 -5.64 -2.46 -9.87
CA ILE A 97 -6.25 -3.33 -8.86
C ILE A 97 -7.16 -2.52 -7.96
N LEU A 98 -6.68 -1.39 -7.42
CA LEU A 98 -7.47 -0.52 -6.54
C LEU A 98 -8.71 0.03 -7.23
N ALA A 99 -8.64 0.41 -8.50
CA ALA A 99 -9.75 0.93 -9.29
C ALA A 99 -10.94 -0.04 -9.43
N ARG A 100 -10.76 -1.33 -9.08
CA ARG A 100 -11.86 -2.31 -9.01
C ARG A 100 -12.66 -2.22 -7.70
N TYR A 101 -12.09 -1.58 -6.68
CA TYR A 101 -12.65 -1.55 -5.33
C TYR A 101 -13.06 -0.15 -4.90
N ALA A 102 -12.33 0.87 -5.33
CA ALA A 102 -12.60 2.24 -4.97
C ALA A 102 -12.37 3.19 -6.14
N GLN A 103 -13.11 4.25 -6.13
CA GLN A 103 -12.95 5.35 -7.06
C GLN A 103 -11.97 6.40 -6.55
N ARG A 104 -11.59 6.45 -5.31
CA ARG A 104 -10.65 7.40 -4.71
C ARG A 104 -9.49 6.69 -4.05
N ALA A 105 -8.33 7.34 -4.05
CA ALA A 105 -7.21 6.90 -3.24
C ALA A 105 -6.49 8.10 -2.63
N VAL A 106 -6.04 7.92 -1.39
CA VAL A 106 -5.21 8.88 -0.65
C VAL A 106 -3.83 8.27 -0.52
N LEU A 107 -2.80 8.98 -0.97
CA LEU A 107 -1.41 8.53 -0.86
C LEU A 107 -0.78 9.16 0.37
N LEU A 108 -0.31 8.32 1.30
CA LEU A 108 0.45 8.72 2.47
C LEU A 108 1.88 8.20 2.32
N PHE A 109 2.70 8.94 1.58
CA PHE A 109 4.10 8.63 1.31
C PHE A 109 5.00 9.73 1.85
N ASP A 110 6.20 9.35 2.28
CA ASP A 110 7.22 10.30 2.71
C ASP A 110 7.72 11.11 1.51
N GLY A 111 7.07 12.27 1.27
CA GLY A 111 7.61 13.43 0.56
C GLY A 111 8.01 13.31 -0.91
N ASP A 112 7.60 12.29 -1.69
CA ASP A 112 8.00 12.19 -3.10
C ASP A 112 6.95 12.72 -4.08
N ALA A 113 7.15 13.97 -4.55
CA ALA A 113 6.31 14.61 -5.57
C ALA A 113 6.29 13.87 -6.92
N ALA A 114 7.28 13.00 -7.22
CA ALA A 114 7.33 12.22 -8.45
C ALA A 114 6.29 11.10 -8.46
N ILE A 115 5.97 10.53 -7.29
CA ILE A 115 4.95 9.48 -7.15
C ILE A 115 3.57 10.05 -7.42
N THR A 116 3.27 11.25 -6.92
CA THR A 116 2.01 11.95 -7.14
C THR A 116 1.72 12.17 -8.62
N LYS A 117 2.69 12.68 -9.39
CA LYS A 117 2.52 12.90 -10.84
C LYS A 117 2.27 11.60 -11.62
N LYS A 118 2.88 10.47 -11.19
CA LYS A 118 2.62 9.17 -11.81
C LYS A 118 1.22 8.67 -11.48
N PHE A 119 0.79 8.85 -10.25
CA PHE A 119 -0.53 8.45 -9.78
C PHE A 119 -1.63 9.16 -10.57
N ASP A 120 -1.59 10.49 -10.66
CA ASP A 120 -2.53 11.29 -11.42
C ASP A 120 -2.64 10.81 -12.88
N ARG A 121 -1.51 10.50 -13.52
CA ARG A 121 -1.46 9.99 -14.88
C ARG A 121 -2.14 8.62 -15.04
N TRP A 122 -2.13 7.77 -14.02
CA TRP A 122 -2.72 6.42 -14.10
C TRP A 122 -4.21 6.40 -13.79
N PHE A 123 -4.70 7.35 -12.98
CA PHE A 123 -6.11 7.48 -12.62
C PHE A 123 -6.89 8.42 -13.55
N GLU A 124 -6.25 9.31 -14.30
CA GLU A 124 -6.88 10.27 -15.24
C GLU A 124 -7.35 9.66 -16.56
N ARG A 125 -7.52 8.37 -16.70
CA ARG A 125 -8.08 7.81 -17.95
C ARG A 125 -9.59 8.05 -18.06
N PRO A 126 -10.14 8.32 -19.30
CA PRO A 126 -11.46 8.91 -19.54
C PRO A 126 -12.69 8.07 -19.16
N THR A 127 -12.55 6.94 -18.50
CA THR A 127 -13.64 6.15 -17.92
C THR A 127 -13.74 6.28 -16.41
N ALA A 128 -12.82 6.99 -15.78
CA ALA A 128 -12.86 7.32 -14.37
C ALA A 128 -13.27 8.78 -14.26
N ARG A 129 -14.41 9.05 -13.63
CA ARG A 129 -14.81 10.41 -13.23
C ARG A 129 -13.66 11.02 -12.45
N SER A 130 -13.33 12.27 -12.79
CA SER A 130 -12.21 13.05 -12.26
C SER A 130 -12.00 12.88 -10.77
N TYR A 131 -10.78 12.47 -10.38
CA TYR A 131 -10.35 12.32 -9.00
C TYR A 131 -9.56 13.55 -8.59
N GLN A 132 -10.07 14.26 -7.58
CA GLN A 132 -9.24 15.17 -6.81
C GLN A 132 -8.46 14.32 -5.79
N GLY A 133 -7.21 14.01 -6.11
CA GLY A 133 -6.26 13.52 -5.13
C GLY A 133 -5.97 14.65 -4.13
N ASN A 134 -6.57 14.59 -2.95
CA ASN A 134 -6.17 15.47 -1.86
C ASN A 134 -4.86 14.92 -1.28
N LEU A 135 -3.75 15.56 -1.66
CA LEU A 135 -2.48 15.41 -0.96
C LEU A 135 -2.65 16.02 0.43
N VAL A 136 -2.66 15.19 1.44
CA VAL A 136 -2.38 15.64 2.80
C VAL A 136 -0.86 15.76 2.91
N ASN A 137 -0.34 16.96 2.62
CA ASN A 137 1.05 17.29 2.88
C ASN A 137 1.19 17.43 4.39
N ASP A 138 1.90 16.51 5.03
CA ASP A 138 2.20 16.59 6.48
C ASP A 138 3.20 17.72 6.74
N GLN A 139 2.69 18.94 6.87
CA GLN A 139 3.38 20.10 7.44
C GLN A 139 2.79 20.46 8.82
N THR A 140 2.43 19.48 9.62
CA THR A 140 2.12 19.68 11.05
C THR A 140 3.11 18.96 11.94
N ARG A 141 4.40 19.27 11.80
CA ARG A 141 5.33 19.22 12.92
C ARG A 141 5.48 20.62 13.44
N ASN A 142 4.61 21.00 14.39
CA ASN A 142 4.85 21.98 15.45
C ASN A 142 3.53 22.20 16.21
N ILE A 143 3.34 21.43 17.23
CA ILE A 143 2.92 21.89 18.58
C ILE A 143 3.34 20.80 19.57
#